data_457c581e1ddc4a6606097c7e62eb9617
#
_entry.id   457c581e1ddc4a6606097c7e62eb9617
#
_cell.length_a   1.000
_cell.length_b   1.000
_cell.length_c   1.000
_cell.angle_alpha   90.00
_cell.angle_beta   90.00
_cell.angle_gamma   90.00
#
_symmetry.space_group_name_H-M   'P 1'
#
loop_
_entity.id
_entity.type
_entity.pdbx_description
1 polymer ?
#
loop_
_entity_poly.entity_id
_entity_poly.type
_entity_poly.pdbx_seq_one_letter_code
_entity_poly.pdbx_strand_id
1 'polypeptide(L)'
;MSNSIFLIHGYLANTESHWFPWLKTELQNKNKNLIIKPLTNSDNPEYPVWKQDIAQILKDLKIGDSVICHSLGCISTLDVLKDYEGPKLDKLVLVAGFIDQLKAFSGLDNFINQCEIDLNKIKEKFEKIIVFVSSNDVVVEPILTEKLAHQLGAELITEQNAGHFLDSDGYTEFNSLLKVF
;
A
#
# COMPACT_ATOMS: atom_id res chain seq x y z
N MET A 1 5.13 22.42 9.70
CA MET A 1 4.98 21.04 10.23
C MET A 1 5.42 20.13 9.11
N SER A 2 6.23 19.11 9.39
CA SER A 2 6.63 18.12 8.37
C SER A 2 5.43 17.23 8.06
N ASN A 3 5.21 16.94 6.76
CA ASN A 3 4.18 16.03 6.31
C ASN A 3 4.52 14.61 6.79
N SER A 4 3.50 13.84 7.12
CA SER A 4 3.63 12.43 7.54
C SER A 4 3.44 11.49 6.36
N ILE A 5 4.04 10.31 6.47
CA ILE A 5 3.87 9.21 5.55
C ILE A 5 3.21 8.08 6.34
N PHE A 6 2.09 7.56 5.86
CA PHE A 6 1.37 6.45 6.49
C PHE A 6 1.66 5.18 5.71
N LEU A 7 2.02 4.09 6.39
CA LEU A 7 2.24 2.80 5.76
C LEU A 7 1.22 1.77 6.27
N ILE A 8 0.52 1.14 5.31
CA ILE A 8 -0.44 0.08 5.55
C ILE A 8 0.13 -1.23 5.02
N HIS A 9 0.36 -2.19 5.92
CA HIS A 9 0.92 -3.50 5.58
C HIS A 9 -0.13 -4.46 5.01
N GLY A 10 0.32 -5.60 4.49
CA GLY A 10 -0.53 -6.65 3.92
C GLY A 10 -0.82 -7.83 4.84
N TYR A 11 -1.36 -8.89 4.25
CA TYR A 11 -1.63 -10.19 4.88
C TYR A 11 -0.33 -10.82 5.41
N LEU A 12 -0.40 -11.47 6.57
CA LEU A 12 0.72 -12.09 7.29
C LEU A 12 1.84 -11.14 7.73
N ALA A 13 1.71 -9.84 7.52
CA ALA A 13 2.71 -8.84 7.88
C ALA A 13 2.37 -8.11 9.18
N ASN A 14 3.36 -7.42 9.75
CA ASN A 14 3.23 -6.53 10.89
C ASN A 14 4.14 -5.31 10.73
N THR A 15 4.28 -4.47 11.74
CA THR A 15 5.07 -3.23 11.69
C THR A 15 6.58 -3.44 11.53
N GLU A 16 7.07 -4.63 11.83
CA GLU A 16 8.50 -5.00 11.79
C GLU A 16 8.85 -5.88 10.58
N SER A 17 7.89 -6.09 9.66
CA SER A 17 8.07 -6.96 8.48
C SER A 17 8.87 -6.26 7.37
N HIS A 18 9.60 -7.05 6.58
CA HIS A 18 10.20 -6.67 5.29
C HIS A 18 11.09 -5.41 5.41
N TRP A 19 10.91 -4.46 4.51
CA TRP A 19 11.63 -3.18 4.41
C TRP A 19 11.07 -2.07 5.32
N PHE A 20 10.02 -2.33 6.10
CA PHE A 20 9.33 -1.28 6.87
C PHE A 20 10.21 -0.64 7.95
N PRO A 21 10.95 -1.40 8.80
CA PRO A 21 11.82 -0.81 9.81
C PRO A 21 12.98 -0.01 9.19
N TRP A 22 13.55 -0.51 8.10
CA TRP A 22 14.59 0.17 7.35
C TRP A 22 14.06 1.51 6.77
N LEU A 23 12.90 1.47 6.09
CA LEU A 23 12.29 2.68 5.52
C LEU A 23 12.00 3.73 6.59
N LYS A 24 11.53 3.29 7.77
CA LYS A 24 11.28 4.18 8.90
C LYS A 24 12.56 4.92 9.32
N THR A 25 13.66 4.20 9.45
CA THR A 25 14.97 4.75 9.81
C THR A 25 15.46 5.74 8.74
N GLU A 26 15.41 5.36 7.46
CA GLU A 26 15.88 6.20 6.37
C GLU A 26 15.04 7.49 6.20
N LEU A 27 13.72 7.40 6.39
CA LEU A 27 12.86 8.58 6.35
C LEU A 27 13.11 9.50 7.55
N GLN A 28 13.37 8.96 8.74
CA GLN A 28 13.76 9.75 9.91
C GLN A 28 15.06 10.50 9.66
N ASN A 29 16.05 9.88 9.02
CA ASN A 29 17.32 10.52 8.63
C ASN A 29 17.09 11.71 7.66
N LYS A 30 15.99 11.67 6.90
CA LYS A 30 15.54 12.76 6.01
C LYS A 30 14.58 13.74 6.69
N ASN A 31 14.42 13.70 8.01
CA ASN A 31 13.45 14.49 8.79
C ASN A 31 11.98 14.29 8.35
N LYS A 32 11.64 13.08 7.90
CA LYS A 32 10.27 12.65 7.55
C LYS A 32 9.74 11.67 8.58
N ASN A 33 8.46 11.74 8.86
CA ASN A 33 7.80 10.89 9.85
C ASN A 33 7.02 9.77 9.15
N LEU A 34 7.42 8.50 9.38
CA LEU A 34 6.67 7.33 8.95
C LEU A 34 5.80 6.81 10.10
N ILE A 35 4.51 6.74 9.86
CA ILE A 35 3.51 6.18 10.76
C ILE A 35 3.10 4.82 10.21
N ILE A 36 3.36 3.78 11.00
CA ILE A 36 2.91 2.42 10.73
C ILE A 36 2.28 1.87 12.01
N LYS A 37 1.09 1.26 11.89
CA LYS A 37 0.39 0.62 13.00
C LYS A 37 -0.02 -0.79 12.59
N PRO A 38 -0.10 -1.74 13.54
CA PRO A 38 -0.54 -3.09 13.23
C PRO A 38 -2.01 -3.08 12.81
N LEU A 39 -2.37 -3.94 11.86
CA LEU A 39 -3.74 -4.31 11.55
C LEU A 39 -4.11 -5.56 12.35
N THR A 40 -5.34 -5.63 12.79
CA THR A 40 -5.85 -6.73 13.63
C THR A 40 -5.84 -8.05 12.87
N ASN A 41 -5.30 -9.11 13.51
CA ASN A 41 -5.29 -10.48 13.00
C ASN A 41 -4.80 -10.57 11.54
N SER A 42 -3.60 -10.08 11.25
CA SER A 42 -3.08 -10.03 9.89
C SER A 42 -2.87 -11.40 9.23
N ASP A 43 -2.86 -12.46 10.01
CA ASP A 43 -2.81 -13.87 9.59
C ASP A 43 -4.19 -14.48 9.28
N ASN A 44 -5.26 -13.85 9.75
CA ASN A 44 -6.65 -14.22 9.43
C ASN A 44 -7.52 -12.95 9.33
N PRO A 45 -7.31 -12.11 8.30
CA PRO A 45 -7.93 -10.79 8.23
C PRO A 45 -9.43 -10.87 7.97
N GLU A 46 -10.18 -10.03 8.70
CA GLU A 46 -11.60 -9.79 8.48
C GLU A 46 -11.80 -8.40 7.87
N TYR A 47 -12.46 -8.33 6.71
CA TYR A 47 -12.64 -7.08 5.98
C TYR A 47 -13.23 -5.94 6.82
N PRO A 48 -14.32 -6.11 7.60
CA PRO A 48 -14.88 -5.00 8.38
C PRO A 48 -13.93 -4.48 9.44
N VAL A 49 -13.12 -5.37 10.03
CA VAL A 49 -12.13 -5.02 11.04
C VAL A 49 -10.99 -4.22 10.43
N TRP A 50 -10.42 -4.68 9.32
CA TRP A 50 -9.35 -3.98 8.62
C TRP A 50 -9.82 -2.62 8.08
N LYS A 51 -11.05 -2.54 7.56
CA LYS A 51 -11.63 -1.27 7.13
C LYS A 51 -11.66 -0.26 8.27
N GLN A 52 -12.08 -0.69 9.47
CA GLN A 52 -12.10 0.16 10.67
C GLN A 52 -10.69 0.54 11.13
N ASP A 53 -9.75 -0.41 11.18
CA ASP A 53 -8.36 -0.17 11.58
C ASP A 53 -7.70 0.86 10.64
N ILE A 54 -7.83 0.68 9.33
CA ILE A 54 -7.25 1.58 8.32
C ILE A 54 -7.89 2.96 8.41
N ALA A 55 -9.22 3.04 8.53
CA ALA A 55 -9.92 4.32 8.73
C ALA A 55 -9.41 5.04 9.98
N GLN A 56 -9.18 4.32 11.09
CA GLN A 56 -8.63 4.88 12.32
C GLN A 56 -7.16 5.32 12.18
N ILE A 57 -6.35 4.59 11.39
CA ILE A 57 -4.97 4.98 11.11
C ILE A 57 -4.93 6.26 10.27
N LEU A 58 -5.80 6.38 9.27
CA LEU A 58 -5.81 7.46 8.29
C LEU A 58 -6.70 8.66 8.68
N LYS A 59 -7.38 8.62 9.84
CA LYS A 59 -8.33 9.69 10.25
C LYS A 59 -7.72 11.09 10.37
N ASP A 60 -6.42 11.16 10.67
CA ASP A 60 -5.71 12.41 10.92
C ASP A 60 -4.87 12.87 9.71
N LEU A 61 -5.17 12.35 8.50
CA LEU A 61 -4.52 12.77 7.25
C LEU A 61 -4.67 14.28 7.03
N LYS A 62 -3.58 14.91 6.62
CA LYS A 62 -3.47 16.36 6.39
C LYS A 62 -2.98 16.64 4.98
N ILE A 63 -3.18 17.87 4.54
CA ILE A 63 -2.64 18.34 3.26
C ILE A 63 -1.14 18.01 3.15
N GLY A 64 -0.76 17.38 2.04
CA GLY A 64 0.62 17.01 1.73
C GLY A 64 1.11 15.73 2.40
N ASP A 65 0.30 15.04 3.22
CA ASP A 65 0.63 13.70 3.71
C ASP A 65 0.64 12.69 2.55
N SER A 66 1.35 11.58 2.75
CA SER A 66 1.45 10.49 1.76
C SER A 66 1.03 9.17 2.37
N VAL A 67 0.58 8.25 1.53
CA VAL A 67 0.17 6.90 1.93
C VAL A 67 0.95 5.88 1.12
N ILE A 68 1.55 4.90 1.80
CA ILE A 68 2.20 3.72 1.22
C ILE A 68 1.35 2.51 1.60
N CYS A 69 1.12 1.62 0.65
CA CYS A 69 0.42 0.37 0.91
C CYS A 69 1.20 -0.80 0.30
N HIS A 70 1.13 -1.98 0.96
CA HIS A 70 1.72 -3.21 0.44
C HIS A 70 0.66 -4.31 0.33
N SER A 71 0.62 -4.99 -0.82
CA SER A 71 -0.18 -6.20 -1.04
C SER A 71 -1.67 -6.01 -0.71
N LEU A 72 -2.28 -6.87 0.14
CA LEU A 72 -3.68 -6.77 0.59
C LEU A 72 -4.00 -5.40 1.22
N GLY A 73 -3.02 -4.75 1.83
CA GLY A 73 -3.16 -3.39 2.33
C GLY A 73 -3.51 -2.38 1.25
N CYS A 74 -3.15 -2.64 -0.03
CA CYS A 74 -3.47 -1.74 -1.14
C CYS A 74 -4.98 -1.68 -1.39
N ILE A 75 -5.63 -2.82 -1.67
CA ILE A 75 -7.07 -2.84 -1.94
C ILE A 75 -7.87 -2.34 -0.74
N SER A 76 -7.48 -2.75 0.48
CA SER A 76 -8.13 -2.31 1.73
C SER A 76 -8.06 -0.80 1.93
N THR A 77 -6.90 -0.20 1.61
CA THR A 77 -6.71 1.25 1.72
C THR A 77 -7.46 2.01 0.63
N LEU A 78 -7.49 1.51 -0.60
CA LEU A 78 -8.26 2.11 -1.69
C LEU A 78 -9.75 2.17 -1.36
N ASP A 79 -10.30 1.11 -0.73
CA ASP A 79 -11.70 1.09 -0.27
C ASP A 79 -11.98 2.15 0.80
N VAL A 80 -11.08 2.35 1.75
CA VAL A 80 -11.24 3.40 2.77
C VAL A 80 -11.09 4.79 2.16
N LEU A 81 -10.08 4.99 1.33
CA LEU A 81 -9.77 6.30 0.76
C LEU A 81 -10.80 6.79 -0.26
N LYS A 82 -11.61 5.92 -0.89
CA LYS A 82 -12.68 6.40 -1.79
C LYS A 82 -13.67 7.35 -1.10
N ASP A 83 -13.83 7.17 0.21
CA ASP A 83 -14.75 7.95 1.04
C ASP A 83 -14.03 9.09 1.81
N TYR A 84 -12.72 9.28 1.60
CA TYR A 84 -11.95 10.36 2.20
C TYR A 84 -12.38 11.72 1.61
N GLU A 85 -12.81 12.65 2.45
CA GLU A 85 -13.28 14.00 2.06
C GLU A 85 -12.32 15.12 2.51
N GLY A 86 -11.13 14.75 2.98
CA GLY A 86 -10.14 15.72 3.45
C GLY A 86 -9.39 16.43 2.31
N PRO A 87 -8.37 17.23 2.65
CA PRO A 87 -7.58 17.96 1.67
C PRO A 87 -6.75 17.02 0.79
N LYS A 88 -6.34 17.53 -0.38
CA LYS A 88 -5.52 16.78 -1.32
C LYS A 88 -4.18 16.35 -0.69
N LEU A 89 -3.82 15.09 -0.89
CA LEU A 89 -2.64 14.43 -0.36
C LEU A 89 -1.49 14.47 -1.38
N ASP A 90 -0.24 14.30 -0.92
CA ASP A 90 0.93 14.34 -1.82
C ASP A 90 1.00 13.06 -2.67
N LYS A 91 1.31 11.92 -2.05
CA LYS A 91 1.55 10.67 -2.79
C LYS A 91 0.73 9.50 -2.29
N LEU A 92 0.22 8.71 -3.23
CA LEU A 92 -0.20 7.33 -3.00
C LEU A 92 0.83 6.40 -3.63
N VAL A 93 1.44 5.54 -2.84
CA VAL A 93 2.40 4.55 -3.31
C VAL A 93 1.86 3.15 -3.05
N LEU A 94 1.65 2.38 -4.11
CA LEU A 94 1.15 1.01 -4.03
C LEU A 94 2.26 0.03 -4.41
N VAL A 95 2.63 -0.84 -3.49
CA VAL A 95 3.65 -1.88 -3.70
C VAL A 95 2.96 -3.24 -3.85
N ALA A 96 3.13 -3.90 -4.98
CA ALA A 96 2.44 -5.14 -5.33
C ALA A 96 0.91 -5.02 -5.13
N GLY A 97 0.34 -3.88 -5.55
CA GLY A 97 -1.08 -3.58 -5.38
C GLY A 97 -1.97 -4.28 -6.39
N PHE A 98 -3.19 -4.60 -6.00
CA PHE A 98 -4.20 -5.26 -6.83
C PHE A 98 -5.61 -4.88 -6.37
N ILE A 99 -6.62 -5.15 -7.23
CA ILE A 99 -8.05 -5.00 -6.92
C ILE A 99 -8.88 -6.21 -7.40
N ASP A 100 -8.23 -7.19 -8.00
CA ASP A 100 -8.85 -8.43 -8.50
C ASP A 100 -8.59 -9.59 -7.54
N GLN A 101 -9.29 -10.71 -7.71
CA GLN A 101 -9.02 -11.94 -6.97
C GLN A 101 -7.64 -12.52 -7.31
N LEU A 102 -7.02 -13.16 -6.34
CA LEU A 102 -5.70 -13.77 -6.47
C LEU A 102 -5.80 -15.27 -6.67
N LYS A 103 -5.30 -15.80 -7.77
CA LYS A 103 -5.32 -17.24 -8.05
C LYS A 103 -4.59 -18.07 -6.99
N ALA A 104 -3.49 -17.53 -6.45
CA ALA A 104 -2.68 -18.19 -5.44
C ALA A 104 -3.31 -18.18 -4.03
N PHE A 105 -4.30 -17.32 -3.76
CA PHE A 105 -4.86 -17.07 -2.43
C PHE A 105 -6.37 -16.96 -2.42
N SER A 106 -7.07 -17.99 -2.91
CA SER A 106 -8.54 -18.04 -2.89
C SER A 106 -9.17 -17.91 -1.50
N GLY A 107 -8.43 -18.18 -0.43
CA GLY A 107 -8.86 -17.93 0.94
C GLY A 107 -9.13 -16.44 1.25
N LEU A 108 -8.57 -15.53 0.45
CA LEU A 108 -8.81 -14.09 0.58
C LEU A 108 -9.97 -13.58 -0.29
N ASP A 109 -10.59 -14.42 -1.11
CA ASP A 109 -11.65 -14.00 -2.04
C ASP A 109 -12.83 -13.34 -1.32
N ASN A 110 -13.25 -13.90 -0.16
CA ASN A 110 -14.33 -13.32 0.63
C ASN A 110 -13.98 -11.92 1.16
N PHE A 111 -12.72 -11.69 1.51
CA PHE A 111 -12.23 -10.38 1.93
C PHE A 111 -12.22 -9.41 0.73
N ILE A 112 -11.59 -9.81 -0.37
CA ILE A 112 -11.43 -9.00 -1.58
C ILE A 112 -12.79 -8.59 -2.16
N ASN A 113 -13.74 -9.50 -2.22
CA ASN A 113 -15.08 -9.26 -2.78
C ASN A 113 -15.94 -8.27 -1.97
N GLN A 114 -15.58 -8.00 -0.71
CA GLN A 114 -16.25 -7.01 0.11
C GLN A 114 -15.69 -5.59 -0.09
N CYS A 115 -14.47 -5.46 -0.66
CA CYS A 115 -13.88 -4.15 -0.95
C CYS A 115 -14.61 -3.49 -2.13
N GLU A 116 -15.04 -2.26 -1.93
CA GLU A 116 -15.65 -1.43 -2.97
C GLU A 116 -14.65 -0.39 -3.47
N ILE A 117 -14.27 -0.44 -4.74
CA ILE A 117 -13.21 0.38 -5.29
C ILE A 117 -13.77 1.42 -6.28
N ASP A 118 -13.47 2.69 -6.04
CA ASP A 118 -13.73 3.79 -6.98
C ASP A 118 -12.41 4.50 -7.31
N LEU A 119 -11.75 4.03 -8.36
CA LEU A 119 -10.46 4.55 -8.78
C LEU A 119 -10.54 6.01 -9.26
N ASN A 120 -11.69 6.47 -9.74
CA ASN A 120 -11.84 7.87 -10.18
C ASN A 120 -11.78 8.81 -8.98
N LYS A 121 -12.48 8.47 -7.89
CA LYS A 121 -12.38 9.22 -6.64
C LYS A 121 -10.96 9.22 -6.07
N ILE A 122 -10.24 8.09 -6.16
CA ILE A 122 -8.86 7.99 -5.68
C ILE A 122 -7.91 8.93 -6.43
N LYS A 123 -8.02 8.99 -7.77
CA LYS A 123 -7.17 9.88 -8.60
C LYS A 123 -7.24 11.34 -8.17
N GLU A 124 -8.40 11.79 -7.75
CA GLU A 124 -8.63 13.19 -7.38
C GLU A 124 -8.01 13.57 -6.04
N LYS A 125 -7.73 12.58 -5.19
CA LYS A 125 -7.27 12.79 -3.80
C LYS A 125 -5.76 12.97 -3.67
N PHE A 126 -4.98 12.62 -4.69
CA PHE A 126 -3.51 12.64 -4.65
C PHE A 126 -2.93 13.52 -5.75
N GLU A 127 -1.79 14.17 -5.44
CA GLU A 127 -1.00 14.88 -6.46
C GLU A 127 -0.28 13.89 -7.37
N LYS A 128 0.18 12.77 -6.80
CA LYS A 128 0.91 11.74 -7.53
C LYS A 128 0.54 10.33 -7.05
N ILE A 129 0.38 9.41 -7.99
CA ILE A 129 0.19 7.99 -7.71
C ILE A 129 1.34 7.21 -8.34
N ILE A 130 1.99 6.36 -7.55
CA ILE A 130 3.13 5.53 -7.96
C ILE A 130 2.81 4.08 -7.62
N VAL A 131 3.09 3.18 -8.55
CA VAL A 131 2.87 1.75 -8.37
C VAL A 131 4.18 1.01 -8.61
N PHE A 132 4.59 0.20 -7.65
CA PHE A 132 5.72 -0.71 -7.78
C PHE A 132 5.22 -2.11 -8.13
N VAL A 133 5.75 -2.66 -9.22
CA VAL A 133 5.51 -4.02 -9.68
C VAL A 133 6.82 -4.80 -9.71
N SER A 134 6.78 -6.06 -9.31
CA SER A 134 7.89 -6.99 -9.48
C SER A 134 7.67 -7.87 -10.71
N SER A 135 8.72 -8.07 -11.52
CA SER A 135 8.64 -8.87 -12.74
C SER A 135 8.36 -10.36 -12.51
N ASN A 136 8.57 -10.85 -11.27
CA ASN A 136 8.46 -12.28 -10.91
C ASN A 136 7.61 -12.53 -9.67
N ASP A 137 6.69 -11.62 -9.33
CA ASP A 137 5.77 -11.79 -8.21
C ASP A 137 4.85 -13.00 -8.46
N VAL A 138 4.91 -13.99 -7.56
CA VAL A 138 4.08 -15.22 -7.63
C VAL A 138 2.87 -15.15 -6.70
N VAL A 139 2.78 -14.12 -5.87
CA VAL A 139 1.66 -13.86 -4.95
C VAL A 139 0.60 -13.01 -5.63
N VAL A 140 1.02 -11.86 -6.13
CA VAL A 140 0.20 -10.96 -6.96
C VAL A 140 0.80 -10.96 -8.36
N GLU A 141 0.15 -11.65 -9.30
CA GLU A 141 0.64 -11.72 -10.68
C GLU A 141 0.93 -10.31 -11.21
N PRO A 142 2.12 -10.04 -11.81
CA PRO A 142 2.52 -8.70 -12.24
C PRO A 142 1.45 -7.98 -13.06
N ILE A 143 0.73 -8.71 -13.91
CA ILE A 143 -0.33 -8.17 -14.75
C ILE A 143 -1.47 -7.51 -13.95
N LEU A 144 -1.75 -7.96 -12.72
CA LEU A 144 -2.79 -7.36 -11.87
C LEU A 144 -2.34 -6.00 -11.34
N THR A 145 -1.07 -5.90 -10.93
CA THR A 145 -0.47 -4.63 -10.48
C THR A 145 -0.33 -3.64 -11.64
N GLU A 146 0.09 -4.10 -12.82
CA GLU A 146 0.17 -3.29 -14.03
C GLU A 146 -1.20 -2.77 -14.46
N LYS A 147 -2.24 -3.62 -14.41
CA LYS A 147 -3.63 -3.24 -14.69
C LYS A 147 -4.10 -2.14 -13.75
N LEU A 148 -3.85 -2.29 -12.44
CA LEU A 148 -4.20 -1.27 -11.44
C LEU A 148 -3.48 0.06 -11.73
N ALA A 149 -2.17 0.02 -12.01
CA ALA A 149 -1.39 1.20 -12.37
C ALA A 149 -1.96 1.93 -13.58
N HIS A 150 -2.26 1.18 -14.64
CA HIS A 150 -2.87 1.73 -15.86
C HIS A 150 -4.25 2.37 -15.58
N GLN A 151 -5.10 1.69 -14.83
CA GLN A 151 -6.43 2.21 -14.47
C GLN A 151 -6.36 3.47 -13.60
N LEU A 152 -5.35 3.57 -12.72
CA LEU A 152 -5.09 4.77 -11.92
C LEU A 152 -4.41 5.91 -12.71
N GLY A 153 -3.84 5.64 -13.87
CA GLY A 153 -2.95 6.58 -14.58
C GLY A 153 -1.68 6.86 -13.77
N ALA A 154 -1.21 5.87 -13.02
CA ALA A 154 -0.08 5.98 -12.10
C ALA A 154 1.26 5.88 -12.82
N GLU A 155 2.31 6.46 -12.21
CA GLU A 155 3.68 6.14 -12.59
C GLU A 155 3.99 4.69 -12.18
N LEU A 156 4.32 3.84 -13.16
CA LEU A 156 4.67 2.43 -12.92
C LEU A 156 6.18 2.27 -12.83
N ILE A 157 6.66 1.70 -11.73
CA ILE A 157 8.08 1.38 -11.52
C ILE A 157 8.19 -0.15 -11.43
N THR A 158 8.93 -0.73 -12.37
CA THR A 158 9.17 -2.18 -12.41
C THR A 158 10.50 -2.53 -11.73
N GLU A 159 10.43 -3.35 -10.69
CA GLU A 159 11.59 -3.97 -10.07
C GLU A 159 11.81 -5.36 -10.66
N GLN A 160 13.05 -5.64 -11.07
CA GLN A 160 13.38 -6.94 -11.65
C GLN A 160 13.66 -7.96 -10.54
N ASN A 161 12.97 -9.09 -10.59
CA ASN A 161 13.16 -10.22 -9.67
C ASN A 161 13.01 -9.87 -8.18
N ALA A 162 12.06 -8.98 -7.86
CA ALA A 162 11.82 -8.53 -6.49
C ALA A 162 10.87 -9.44 -5.68
N GLY A 163 10.41 -10.56 -6.26
CA GLY A 163 9.43 -11.42 -5.62
C GLY A 163 8.16 -10.65 -5.28
N HIS A 164 7.62 -10.85 -4.07
CA HIS A 164 6.49 -10.07 -3.54
C HIS A 164 6.96 -8.92 -2.63
N PHE A 165 8.21 -8.47 -2.78
CA PHE A 165 8.86 -7.45 -1.94
C PHE A 165 8.93 -7.85 -0.46
N LEU A 166 9.08 -9.14 -0.18
CA LEU A 166 9.21 -9.68 1.17
C LEU A 166 10.69 -9.73 1.61
N ASP A 167 10.92 -9.80 2.92
CA ASP A 167 12.25 -10.08 3.46
C ASP A 167 12.81 -11.43 2.98
N SER A 168 11.95 -12.45 2.82
CA SER A 168 12.30 -13.73 2.19
C SER A 168 12.73 -13.61 0.73
N ASP A 169 12.32 -12.55 0.03
CA ASP A 169 12.75 -12.22 -1.34
C ASP A 169 14.02 -11.35 -1.35
N GLY A 170 14.58 -11.06 -0.16
CA GLY A 170 15.74 -10.19 0.01
C GLY A 170 15.39 -8.71 0.17
N TYR A 171 14.10 -8.33 0.25
CA TYR A 171 13.66 -6.96 0.42
C TYR A 171 13.61 -6.57 1.92
N THR A 172 14.79 -6.43 2.52
CA THR A 172 14.99 -5.80 3.83
C THR A 172 15.30 -4.30 3.71
N GLU A 173 15.64 -3.86 2.50
CA GLU A 173 15.85 -2.46 2.09
C GLU A 173 15.09 -2.21 0.78
N PHE A 174 14.60 -0.99 0.56
CA PHE A 174 13.86 -0.64 -0.66
C PHE A 174 14.27 0.73 -1.18
N ASN A 175 15.47 0.79 -1.78
CA ASN A 175 16.11 2.04 -2.19
C ASN A 175 15.33 2.82 -3.27
N SER A 176 14.66 2.15 -4.21
CA SER A 176 13.83 2.83 -5.21
C SER A 176 12.56 3.44 -4.61
N LEU A 177 11.96 2.79 -3.60
CA LEU A 177 10.87 3.38 -2.83
C LEU A 177 11.32 4.61 -2.05
N LEU A 178 12.50 4.56 -1.41
CA LEU A 178 13.02 5.71 -0.66
C LEU A 178 13.26 6.94 -1.56
N LYS A 179 13.59 6.74 -2.84
CA LYS A 179 13.83 7.83 -3.80
C LYS A 179 12.57 8.61 -4.18
N VAL A 180 11.38 8.06 -3.96
CA VAL A 180 10.13 8.79 -4.25
C VAL A 180 9.73 9.75 -3.13
N PHE A 181 10.46 9.73 -2.02
CA PHE A 181 10.32 10.61 -0.87
C PHE A 181 11.59 11.43 -0.62
#